data_cc2da774c38b94284741fa93682e2529
#
_entry.id   cc2da774c38b94284741fa93682e2529
#
_cell.length_a   1.000
_cell.length_b   1.000
_cell.length_c   1.000
_cell.angle_alpha   90.00
_cell.angle_beta   90.00
_cell.angle_gamma   90.00
#
_symmetry.space_group_name_H-M   'P 1'
#
loop_
_entity.id
_entity.type
_entity.pdbx_description
1 polymer ?
#
loop_
_entity_poly.entity_id
_entity_poly.type
_entity_poly.pdbx_seq_one_letter_code
_entity_poly.pdbx_strand_id
1 'polypeptide(L)'
;MCNMNRCVVVFLTITAFLVFAGAAVFFYFGQYAEESILDFYVYNRTLQIFQRYPVEITPAEWTFWTWSAVLGWQLLWLFYALILMCRRYGPKVLTPFFFVFTLLAFGFTLGWVMMWGEDLIHIALGFIGGTAASLFVALAIVYNRFNNLRDGMKKFPTGDQIAMEVLVINGIGLYASWALYNS
;
A
#
# COMPACT_ATOMS: atom_id res chain seq x y z
N MET A 1 -26.16 7.24 -17.52
CA MET A 1 -25.72 5.83 -17.47
C MET A 1 -24.24 5.78 -17.08
N CYS A 2 -23.90 5.14 -15.97
CA CYS A 2 -22.51 4.91 -15.59
C CYS A 2 -21.92 3.89 -16.55
N ASN A 3 -20.80 4.22 -17.21
CA ASN A 3 -20.10 3.24 -18.06
C ASN A 3 -19.62 2.11 -17.14
N MET A 4 -19.92 0.85 -17.47
CA MET A 4 -19.61 -0.34 -16.63
C MET A 4 -18.18 -0.33 -16.11
N ASN A 5 -17.21 0.03 -16.94
CA ASN A 5 -15.81 0.17 -16.51
C ASN A 5 -15.60 1.21 -15.40
N ARG A 6 -16.35 2.32 -15.43
CA ARG A 6 -16.25 3.36 -14.40
C ARG A 6 -16.83 2.88 -13.07
N CYS A 7 -17.96 2.18 -13.08
CA CYS A 7 -18.55 1.63 -11.87
C CYS A 7 -17.62 0.61 -11.22
N VAL A 8 -16.97 -0.26 -12.00
CA VAL A 8 -15.99 -1.23 -11.51
C VAL A 8 -14.80 -0.55 -10.84
N VAL A 9 -14.24 0.48 -11.49
CA VAL A 9 -13.09 1.20 -10.92
C VAL A 9 -13.47 1.94 -9.63
N VAL A 10 -14.63 2.59 -9.59
CA VAL A 10 -15.14 3.25 -8.37
C VAL A 10 -15.32 2.24 -7.24
N PHE A 11 -15.94 1.10 -7.53
CA PHE A 11 -16.11 0.02 -6.54
C PHE A 11 -14.76 -0.46 -5.99
N LEU A 12 -13.80 -0.76 -6.88
CA LEU A 12 -12.46 -1.20 -6.49
C LEU A 12 -11.71 -0.13 -5.68
N THR A 13 -11.87 1.16 -6.03
CA THR A 13 -11.26 2.26 -5.27
C THR A 13 -11.80 2.32 -3.84
N ILE A 14 -13.13 2.22 -3.69
CA ILE A 14 -13.78 2.21 -2.36
C ILE A 14 -13.34 0.97 -1.59
N THR A 15 -13.33 -0.20 -2.22
CA THR A 15 -12.88 -1.46 -1.59
C THR A 15 -11.43 -1.33 -1.13
N ALA A 16 -10.52 -0.83 -1.97
CA ALA A 16 -9.12 -0.65 -1.61
C ALA A 16 -8.95 0.32 -0.44
N PHE A 17 -9.70 1.42 -0.44
CA PHE A 17 -9.69 2.38 0.67
C PHE A 17 -10.18 1.74 1.97
N LEU A 18 -11.30 1.03 1.95
CA LEU A 18 -11.87 0.39 3.15
C LEU A 18 -10.98 -0.72 3.68
N VAL A 19 -10.45 -1.58 2.80
CA VAL A 19 -9.52 -2.66 3.18
C VAL A 19 -8.26 -2.08 3.81
N PHE A 20 -7.67 -1.07 3.19
CA PHE A 20 -6.45 -0.46 3.70
C PHE A 20 -6.71 0.33 4.99
N ALA A 21 -7.79 1.12 5.07
CA ALA A 21 -8.15 1.85 6.27
C ALA A 21 -8.44 0.89 7.44
N GLY A 22 -9.15 -0.20 7.19
CA GLY A 22 -9.39 -1.26 8.18
C GLY A 22 -8.07 -1.89 8.65
N ALA A 23 -7.16 -2.23 7.73
CA ALA A 23 -5.85 -2.77 8.07
C ALA A 23 -5.00 -1.76 8.87
N ALA A 24 -5.03 -0.48 8.52
CA ALA A 24 -4.30 0.56 9.25
C ALA A 24 -4.84 0.76 10.68
N VAL A 25 -6.16 0.74 10.84
CA VAL A 25 -6.82 0.79 12.15
C VAL A 25 -6.43 -0.44 12.98
N PHE A 26 -6.50 -1.63 12.40
CA PHE A 26 -6.11 -2.88 13.04
C PHE A 26 -4.64 -2.86 13.47
N PHE A 27 -3.74 -2.40 12.60
CA PHE A 27 -2.33 -2.24 12.91
C PHE A 27 -2.09 -1.23 14.04
N TYR A 28 -2.81 -0.09 14.04
CA TYR A 28 -2.71 0.93 15.08
C TYR A 28 -3.18 0.40 16.43
N PHE A 29 -4.35 -0.23 16.51
CA PHE A 29 -4.85 -0.80 17.76
C PHE A 29 -3.98 -1.95 18.27
N GLY A 30 -3.39 -2.75 17.40
CA GLY A 30 -2.42 -3.78 17.77
C GLY A 30 -1.16 -3.23 18.42
N GLN A 31 -0.77 -2.00 18.10
CA GLN A 31 0.40 -1.34 18.69
C GLN A 31 0.15 -0.77 20.10
N TYR A 32 -1.07 -0.31 20.40
CA TYR A 32 -1.36 0.49 21.60
C TYR A 32 -2.25 -0.21 22.63
N ALA A 33 -2.76 -1.41 22.36
CA ALA A 33 -3.59 -2.14 23.32
C ALA A 33 -2.71 -2.91 24.31
N GLU A 34 -2.60 -2.39 25.52
CA GLU A 34 -1.88 -3.07 26.64
C GLU A 34 -2.58 -4.35 27.12
N GLU A 35 -3.89 -4.46 26.93
CA GLU A 35 -4.70 -5.67 27.20
C GLU A 35 -5.63 -5.90 26.00
N SER A 36 -5.12 -6.55 24.95
CA SER A 36 -5.94 -6.73 23.76
C SER A 36 -6.79 -7.98 23.87
N ILE A 37 -8.10 -7.81 23.60
CA ILE A 37 -9.06 -8.84 23.18
C ILE A 37 -8.50 -9.67 21.98
N LEU A 38 -7.42 -9.21 21.39
CA LEU A 38 -6.62 -9.81 20.33
C LEU A 38 -5.20 -10.10 20.84
N ASP A 39 -5.06 -11.11 21.70
CA ASP A 39 -3.77 -11.73 22.05
C ASP A 39 -2.91 -12.15 20.85
N PHE A 40 -3.41 -11.87 19.66
CA PHE A 40 -2.93 -12.23 18.35
C PHE A 40 -1.93 -11.24 17.75
N TYR A 41 -1.64 -10.08 18.37
CA TYR A 41 -0.91 -9.00 17.68
C TYR A 41 0.36 -8.52 18.41
N VAL A 42 1.36 -8.78 17.96
CA VAL A 42 2.48 -8.72 17.01
C VAL A 42 3.53 -7.61 17.29
N TYR A 43 3.25 -6.45 17.91
CA TYR A 43 4.29 -5.45 18.11
C TYR A 43 5.35 -5.90 19.14
N ASN A 44 4.91 -6.38 20.27
CA ASN A 44 5.83 -6.95 21.28
C ASN A 44 6.54 -8.21 20.75
N ARG A 45 5.88 -9.01 19.91
CA ARG A 45 6.49 -10.16 19.25
C ARG A 45 7.51 -9.76 18.19
N THR A 46 7.24 -8.74 17.39
CA THR A 46 8.19 -8.25 16.37
C THR A 46 9.49 -7.80 17.01
N LEU A 47 9.43 -7.01 18.08
CA LEU A 47 10.61 -6.58 18.83
C LEU A 47 11.34 -7.77 19.47
N GLN A 48 10.60 -8.73 20.03
CA GLN A 48 11.17 -9.96 20.60
C GLN A 48 11.86 -10.83 19.55
N ILE A 49 11.32 -10.92 18.33
CA ILE A 49 11.96 -11.65 17.23
C ILE A 49 13.27 -10.98 16.83
N PHE A 50 13.31 -9.65 16.70
CA PHE A 50 14.55 -8.93 16.44
C PHE A 50 15.59 -9.11 17.56
N GLN A 51 15.15 -9.20 18.81
CA GLN A 51 16.05 -9.49 19.95
C GLN A 51 16.53 -10.95 19.98
N ARG A 52 15.70 -11.88 19.48
CA ARG A 52 16.05 -13.30 19.41
C ARG A 52 17.06 -13.60 18.29
N TYR A 53 16.98 -12.85 17.17
CA TYR A 53 17.88 -12.99 16.03
C TYR A 53 18.68 -11.69 15.84
N PRO A 54 19.66 -11.42 16.72
CA PRO A 54 20.47 -10.21 16.59
C PRO A 54 21.29 -10.28 15.29
N VAL A 55 21.03 -9.37 14.38
CA VAL A 55 21.84 -9.17 13.19
C VAL A 55 22.84 -8.05 13.43
N GLU A 56 24.00 -8.08 12.78
CA GLU A 56 25.05 -7.05 12.95
C GLU A 56 24.54 -5.64 12.65
N ILE A 57 23.51 -5.51 11.78
CA ILE A 57 22.82 -4.28 11.46
C ILE A 57 21.39 -4.36 11.97
N THR A 58 21.20 -4.20 13.30
CA THR A 58 19.86 -4.09 13.87
C THR A 58 19.29 -2.70 13.59
N PRO A 59 18.11 -2.60 12.95
CA PRO A 59 17.47 -1.31 12.72
C PRO A 59 17.22 -0.58 14.04
N ALA A 60 17.53 0.71 14.09
CA ALA A 60 17.22 1.52 15.26
C ALA A 60 15.69 1.58 15.48
N GLU A 61 15.24 1.65 16.73
CA GLU A 61 13.80 1.65 17.06
C GLU A 61 12.98 2.71 16.30
N TRP A 62 13.57 3.88 16.03
CA TRP A 62 12.89 4.93 15.25
C TRP A 62 12.59 4.51 13.79
N THR A 63 13.28 3.49 13.26
CA THR A 63 13.04 2.99 11.90
C THR A 63 11.63 2.42 11.74
N PHE A 64 11.01 1.95 12.82
CA PHE A 64 9.61 1.49 12.79
C PHE A 64 8.62 2.60 12.47
N TRP A 65 8.94 3.86 12.77
CA TRP A 65 8.13 5.02 12.36
C TRP A 65 8.06 5.19 10.85
N THR A 66 9.02 4.65 10.10
CA THR A 66 9.00 4.65 8.63
C THR A 66 7.79 3.86 8.11
N TRP A 67 7.41 2.77 8.77
CA TRP A 67 6.18 2.04 8.43
C TRP A 67 4.94 2.94 8.55
N SER A 68 4.84 3.69 9.64
CA SER A 68 3.72 4.62 9.85
C SER A 68 3.70 5.70 8.77
N ALA A 69 4.85 6.24 8.37
CA ALA A 69 4.95 7.21 7.29
C ALA A 69 4.54 6.62 5.93
N VAL A 70 5.03 5.43 5.60
CA VAL A 70 4.69 4.72 4.35
C VAL A 70 3.19 4.42 4.30
N LEU A 71 2.62 3.88 5.38
CA LEU A 71 1.20 3.57 5.46
C LEU A 71 0.32 4.83 5.42
N GLY A 72 0.73 5.90 6.11
CA GLY A 72 0.07 7.20 6.03
C GLY A 72 0.03 7.76 4.61
N TRP A 73 1.12 7.59 3.85
CA TRP A 73 1.16 7.99 2.45
C TRP A 73 0.20 7.16 1.58
N GLN A 74 0.05 5.86 1.87
CA GLN A 74 -0.95 5.04 1.17
C GLN A 74 -2.37 5.54 1.40
N LEU A 75 -2.71 5.96 2.62
CA LEU A 75 -4.02 6.59 2.90
C LEU A 75 -4.23 7.88 2.11
N LEU A 76 -3.20 8.72 2.04
CA LEU A 76 -3.29 10.00 1.31
C LEU A 76 -3.59 9.80 -0.18
N TRP A 77 -2.87 8.91 -0.85
CA TRP A 77 -3.14 8.67 -2.28
C TRP A 77 -4.46 7.93 -2.52
N LEU A 78 -4.87 7.02 -1.64
CA LEU A 78 -6.17 6.36 -1.73
C LEU A 78 -7.31 7.37 -1.57
N PHE A 79 -7.18 8.31 -0.63
CA PHE A 79 -8.12 9.42 -0.48
C PHE A 79 -8.16 10.31 -1.74
N TYR A 80 -7.00 10.65 -2.29
CA TYR A 80 -6.92 11.36 -3.55
C TYR A 80 -7.55 10.57 -4.71
N ALA A 81 -7.37 9.25 -4.75
CA ALA A 81 -8.00 8.38 -5.74
C ALA A 81 -9.53 8.46 -5.69
N LEU A 82 -10.15 8.52 -4.51
CA LEU A 82 -11.60 8.74 -4.37
C LEU A 82 -12.04 10.06 -5.00
N ILE A 83 -11.30 11.16 -4.75
CA ILE A 83 -11.57 12.45 -5.36
C ILE A 83 -11.42 12.38 -6.88
N LEU A 84 -10.37 11.70 -7.36
CA LEU A 84 -10.06 11.54 -8.77
C LEU A 84 -11.16 10.77 -9.52
N MET A 85 -11.84 9.81 -8.86
CA MET A 85 -12.96 9.06 -9.45
C MET A 85 -14.15 9.95 -9.79
N CYS A 86 -14.33 11.09 -9.12
CA CYS A 86 -15.34 12.09 -9.47
C CYS A 86 -15.02 12.82 -10.79
N ARG A 87 -13.78 12.75 -11.27
CA ARG A 87 -13.31 13.42 -12.48
C ARG A 87 -13.38 12.50 -13.72
N ARG A 88 -13.48 13.09 -14.91
CA ARG A 88 -13.66 12.34 -16.17
C ARG A 88 -12.48 11.41 -16.52
N TYR A 89 -11.27 11.79 -16.14
CA TYR A 89 -10.05 11.06 -16.50
C TYR A 89 -9.58 10.08 -15.41
N GLY A 90 -10.11 10.14 -14.19
CA GLY A 90 -9.73 9.27 -13.10
C GLY A 90 -9.73 7.77 -13.48
N PRO A 91 -10.84 7.21 -13.98
CA PRO A 91 -10.90 5.81 -14.38
C PRO A 91 -10.02 5.44 -15.60
N LYS A 92 -9.46 6.42 -16.29
CA LYS A 92 -8.53 6.17 -17.41
C LYS A 92 -7.09 5.98 -16.93
N VAL A 93 -6.71 6.65 -15.84
CA VAL A 93 -5.38 6.56 -15.23
C VAL A 93 -5.34 5.36 -14.29
N LEU A 94 -6.24 5.35 -13.31
CA LEU A 94 -6.34 4.27 -12.33
C LEU A 94 -7.26 3.18 -12.88
N THR A 95 -6.66 2.17 -13.48
CA THR A 95 -7.39 1.07 -14.13
C THR A 95 -7.79 -0.01 -13.12
N PRO A 96 -8.77 -0.90 -13.45
CA PRO A 96 -9.09 -2.03 -12.58
C PRO A 96 -7.88 -2.91 -12.25
N PHE A 97 -7.01 -3.18 -13.23
CA PHE A 97 -5.79 -3.98 -13.01
C PHE A 97 -4.85 -3.35 -12.00
N PHE A 98 -4.69 -2.02 -12.01
CA PHE A 98 -3.93 -1.30 -11.00
C PHE A 98 -4.44 -1.61 -9.58
N PHE A 99 -5.76 -1.51 -9.36
CA PHE A 99 -6.36 -1.80 -8.06
C PHE A 99 -6.25 -3.28 -7.65
N VAL A 100 -6.35 -4.20 -8.60
CA VAL A 100 -6.17 -5.64 -8.31
C VAL A 100 -4.76 -5.89 -7.76
N PHE A 101 -3.71 -5.38 -8.41
CA PHE A 101 -2.35 -5.55 -7.93
C PHE A 101 -2.07 -4.81 -6.62
N THR A 102 -2.70 -3.66 -6.41
CA THR A 102 -2.60 -2.92 -5.14
C THR A 102 -3.29 -3.70 -4.01
N LEU A 103 -4.47 -4.27 -4.24
CA LEU A 103 -5.17 -5.12 -3.26
C LEU A 103 -4.40 -6.39 -2.95
N LEU A 104 -3.78 -7.02 -3.96
CA LEU A 104 -2.88 -8.17 -3.75
C LEU A 104 -1.69 -7.79 -2.87
N ALA A 105 -1.08 -6.62 -3.12
CA ALA A 105 0.01 -6.13 -2.29
C ALA A 105 -0.41 -5.92 -0.83
N PHE A 106 -1.59 -5.33 -0.60
CA PHE A 106 -2.12 -5.17 0.76
C PHE A 106 -2.39 -6.51 1.44
N GLY A 107 -2.95 -7.49 0.70
CA GLY A 107 -3.17 -8.85 1.20
C GLY A 107 -1.86 -9.56 1.55
N PHE A 108 -0.85 -9.44 0.70
CA PHE A 108 0.48 -9.99 0.98
C PHE A 108 1.14 -9.32 2.18
N THR A 109 0.99 -8.00 2.34
CA THR A 109 1.52 -7.30 3.53
C THR A 109 0.86 -7.80 4.82
N LEU A 110 -0.46 -8.00 4.81
CA LEU A 110 -1.15 -8.59 5.96
C LEU A 110 -0.66 -10.01 6.25
N GLY A 111 -0.50 -10.84 5.20
CA GLY A 111 0.07 -12.17 5.33
C GLY A 111 1.51 -12.14 5.89
N TRP A 112 2.34 -11.19 5.43
CA TRP A 112 3.67 -10.99 5.98
C TRP A 112 3.65 -10.70 7.48
N VAL A 113 2.82 -9.75 7.91
CA VAL A 113 2.69 -9.39 9.33
C VAL A 113 2.28 -10.59 10.18
N MET A 114 1.29 -11.38 9.71
CA MET A 114 0.82 -12.57 10.42
C MET A 114 1.91 -13.64 10.54
N MET A 115 2.57 -13.96 9.43
CA MET A 115 3.61 -15.01 9.42
C MET A 115 4.85 -14.59 10.21
N TRP A 116 5.19 -13.30 10.17
CA TRP A 116 6.26 -12.75 11.00
C TRP A 116 5.95 -12.90 12.47
N GLY A 117 4.72 -12.62 12.90
CA GLY A 117 4.29 -12.81 14.30
C GLY A 117 4.33 -14.24 14.80
N GLU A 118 4.17 -15.22 13.90
CA GLU A 118 4.24 -16.66 14.22
C GLU A 118 5.68 -17.24 14.09
N ASP A 119 6.71 -16.40 13.93
CA ASP A 119 8.11 -16.82 13.76
C ASP A 119 8.37 -17.68 12.50
N LEU A 120 7.45 -17.60 11.52
CA LEU A 120 7.55 -18.28 10.22
C LEU A 120 8.28 -17.41 9.19
N ILE A 121 9.54 -17.08 9.49
CA ILE A 121 10.35 -16.08 8.75
C ILE A 121 10.45 -16.40 7.25
N HIS A 122 10.65 -17.67 6.89
CA HIS A 122 10.77 -18.06 5.46
C HIS A 122 9.48 -17.82 4.66
N ILE A 123 8.32 -18.04 5.28
CA ILE A 123 7.02 -17.80 4.67
C ILE A 123 6.75 -16.29 4.62
N ALA A 124 7.08 -15.58 5.68
CA ALA A 124 6.99 -14.13 5.75
C ALA A 124 7.81 -13.46 4.62
N LEU A 125 9.03 -13.94 4.37
CA LEU A 125 9.88 -13.47 3.26
C LEU A 125 9.18 -13.62 1.89
N GLY A 126 8.48 -14.74 1.66
CA GLY A 126 7.70 -14.94 0.45
C GLY A 126 6.57 -13.92 0.30
N PHE A 127 5.87 -13.62 1.39
CA PHE A 127 4.80 -12.62 1.40
C PHE A 127 5.30 -11.20 1.12
N ILE A 128 6.40 -10.75 1.77
CA ILE A 128 6.93 -9.41 1.54
C ILE A 128 7.50 -9.27 0.11
N GLY A 129 8.12 -10.32 -0.43
CA GLY A 129 8.55 -10.37 -1.82
C GLY A 129 7.37 -10.28 -2.79
N GLY A 130 6.26 -10.97 -2.49
CA GLY A 130 5.00 -10.87 -3.22
C GLY A 130 4.39 -9.45 -3.17
N THR A 131 4.48 -8.78 -2.02
CA THR A 131 4.11 -7.37 -1.87
C THR A 131 4.91 -6.49 -2.83
N ALA A 132 6.24 -6.58 -2.80
CA ALA A 132 7.12 -5.80 -3.65
C ALA A 132 6.82 -6.04 -5.14
N ALA A 133 6.73 -7.30 -5.57
CA ALA A 133 6.42 -7.66 -6.95
C ALA A 133 5.09 -7.08 -7.41
N SER A 134 4.02 -7.21 -6.60
CA SER A 134 2.69 -6.68 -6.92
C SER A 134 2.70 -5.16 -7.04
N LEU A 135 3.42 -4.45 -6.15
CA LEU A 135 3.54 -2.99 -6.20
C LEU A 135 4.34 -2.51 -7.41
N PHE A 136 5.40 -3.22 -7.82
CA PHE A 136 6.13 -2.88 -9.05
C PHE A 136 5.26 -3.04 -10.29
N VAL A 137 4.42 -4.08 -10.36
CA VAL A 137 3.46 -4.23 -11.46
C VAL A 137 2.43 -3.10 -11.44
N ALA A 138 1.85 -2.77 -10.27
CA ALA A 138 0.92 -1.67 -10.12
C ALA A 138 1.56 -0.33 -10.55
N LEU A 139 2.80 -0.08 -10.12
CA LEU A 139 3.58 1.11 -10.48
C LEU A 139 3.79 1.20 -12.00
N ALA A 140 4.19 0.12 -12.65
CA ALA A 140 4.37 0.07 -14.10
C ALA A 140 3.06 0.37 -14.86
N ILE A 141 1.94 -0.19 -14.39
CA ILE A 141 0.62 0.05 -14.97
C ILE A 141 0.23 1.54 -14.87
N VAL A 142 0.31 2.12 -13.67
CA VAL A 142 -0.11 3.51 -13.47
C VAL A 142 0.81 4.48 -14.18
N TYR A 143 2.13 4.25 -14.15
CA TYR A 143 3.12 5.09 -14.82
C TYR A 143 2.92 5.12 -16.34
N ASN A 144 2.76 3.96 -16.98
CA ASN A 144 2.51 3.88 -18.42
C ASN A 144 1.19 4.55 -18.80
N ARG A 145 0.13 4.35 -18.00
CA ARG A 145 -1.17 4.99 -18.26
C ARG A 145 -1.12 6.50 -18.06
N PHE A 146 -0.44 6.96 -17.04
CA PHE A 146 -0.26 8.38 -16.77
C PHE A 146 0.50 9.08 -17.90
N ASN A 147 1.63 8.55 -18.36
CA ASN A 147 2.42 9.12 -19.45
C ASN A 147 1.62 9.18 -20.76
N ASN A 148 0.97 8.09 -21.13
CA ASN A 148 0.13 8.07 -22.34
C ASN A 148 -1.00 9.09 -22.30
N LEU A 149 -1.57 9.37 -21.13
CA LEU A 149 -2.62 10.37 -20.97
C LEU A 149 -2.05 11.80 -20.95
N ARG A 150 -0.91 12.00 -20.33
CA ARG A 150 -0.21 13.29 -20.30
C ARG A 150 0.16 13.74 -21.71
N ASP A 151 0.71 12.83 -22.52
CA ASP A 151 1.14 13.14 -23.89
C ASP A 151 -0.03 13.27 -24.89
N GLY A 152 -1.14 12.54 -24.65
CA GLY A 152 -2.30 12.50 -25.51
C GLY A 152 -3.41 13.53 -25.20
N MET A 153 -3.47 14.07 -23.99
CA MET A 153 -4.52 14.99 -23.58
C MET A 153 -4.02 16.41 -23.34
N LYS A 154 -4.32 17.32 -24.27
CA LYS A 154 -4.06 18.78 -24.13
C LYS A 154 -4.74 19.46 -22.93
N LYS A 155 -5.52 18.74 -22.12
CA LYS A 155 -6.36 19.29 -21.02
C LYS A 155 -6.28 18.51 -19.71
N PHE A 156 -5.15 17.81 -19.44
CA PHE A 156 -4.96 17.22 -18.12
C PHE A 156 -4.48 18.34 -17.17
N PRO A 157 -5.25 18.68 -16.10
CA PRO A 157 -4.92 19.81 -15.24
C PRO A 157 -3.56 19.61 -14.56
N THR A 158 -2.71 20.64 -14.58
CA THR A 158 -1.36 20.59 -14.01
C THR A 158 -1.37 20.17 -12.53
N GLY A 159 -2.34 20.66 -11.76
CA GLY A 159 -2.49 20.27 -10.36
C GLY A 159 -2.73 18.78 -10.14
N ASP A 160 -3.53 18.15 -11.03
CA ASP A 160 -3.77 16.70 -10.95
C ASP A 160 -2.57 15.89 -11.47
N GLN A 161 -1.78 16.46 -12.41
CA GLN A 161 -0.51 15.82 -12.80
C GLN A 161 0.46 15.75 -11.62
N ILE A 162 0.67 16.86 -10.94
CA ILE A 162 1.54 16.93 -9.75
C ILE A 162 1.02 15.99 -8.66
N ALA A 163 -0.28 16.00 -8.38
CA ALA A 163 -0.88 15.13 -7.37
C ALA A 163 -0.72 13.64 -7.74
N MET A 164 -0.87 13.26 -9.02
CA MET A 164 -0.62 11.90 -9.48
C MET A 164 0.84 11.48 -9.30
N GLU A 165 1.78 12.32 -9.68
CA GLU A 165 3.20 12.04 -9.53
C GLU A 165 3.60 11.93 -8.07
N VAL A 166 3.25 12.93 -7.25
CA VAL A 166 3.67 13.02 -5.86
C VAL A 166 2.94 12.01 -4.98
N LEU A 167 1.62 11.94 -5.06
CA LEU A 167 0.84 11.09 -4.13
C LEU A 167 0.80 9.63 -4.60
N VAL A 168 0.47 9.38 -5.88
CA VAL A 168 0.20 8.01 -6.34
C VAL A 168 1.51 7.33 -6.75
N ILE A 169 2.23 7.88 -7.72
CA ILE A 169 3.41 7.21 -8.29
C ILE A 169 4.52 7.12 -7.24
N ASN A 170 4.88 8.23 -6.60
CA ASN A 170 5.90 8.22 -5.56
C ASN A 170 5.45 7.46 -4.31
N GLY A 171 4.16 7.52 -3.96
CA GLY A 171 3.62 6.79 -2.82
C GLY A 171 3.73 5.28 -2.98
N ILE A 172 3.37 4.76 -4.16
CA ILE A 172 3.51 3.33 -4.47
C ILE A 172 4.97 2.94 -4.62
N GLY A 173 5.80 3.79 -5.26
CA GLY A 173 7.23 3.59 -5.38
C GLY A 173 7.92 3.51 -4.02
N LEU A 174 7.59 4.41 -3.09
CA LEU A 174 8.10 4.40 -1.72
C LEU A 174 7.70 3.09 -1.01
N TYR A 175 6.47 2.67 -1.13
CA TYR A 175 6.00 1.43 -0.52
C TYR A 175 6.69 0.20 -1.13
N ALA A 176 6.83 0.13 -2.45
CA ALA A 176 7.53 -0.95 -3.13
C ALA A 176 9.00 -1.05 -2.70
N SER A 177 9.69 0.09 -2.63
CA SER A 177 11.08 0.17 -2.17
C SER A 177 11.22 -0.24 -0.71
N TRP A 178 10.29 0.17 0.14
CA TRP A 178 10.26 -0.20 1.54
C TRP A 178 9.98 -1.70 1.74
N ALA A 179 9.05 -2.28 0.97
CA ALA A 179 8.79 -3.72 0.98
C ALA A 179 10.03 -4.51 0.53
N LEU A 180 10.74 -4.04 -0.49
CA LEU A 180 11.99 -4.65 -0.96
C LEU A 180 13.11 -4.56 0.08
N TYR A 181 13.21 -3.45 0.80
CA TYR A 181 14.20 -3.29 1.88
C TYR A 181 13.99 -4.29 3.03
N ASN A 182 12.74 -4.69 3.30
CA ASN A 182 12.37 -5.63 4.34
C ASN A 182 12.31 -7.10 3.86
N SER A 183 12.61 -7.37 2.58
CA SER A 183 12.71 -8.72 2.03
C SER A 183 14.18 -9.21 2.08
#